data_6a57a1c67b29c3cb56b463a5d2ea299f
#
_entry.id   6a57a1c67b29c3cb56b463a5d2ea299f
#
_cell.length_a   1.000
_cell.length_b   1.000
_cell.length_c   1.000
_cell.angle_alpha   90.00
_cell.angle_beta   90.00
_cell.angle_gamma   90.00
#
_symmetry.space_group_name_H-M   'P 1'
#
loop_
_entity.id
_entity.type
_entity.pdbx_description
1 polymer ?
#
loop_
_entity_poly.entity_id
_entity_poly.type
_entity_poly.pdbx_seq_one_letter_code
_entity_poly.pdbx_strand_id
1 'polypeptide(L)'
;EGMFIIGLTGTKGKTTTAHMLQAILEAAGHKVGMIGTIGAMIGQERVETKNTTPESYELHSLFRRMADAGCSHVVMEASSQGFKLRRTAGVQFDIGVFLNLSPDHIGPGEHESFEEYLQCKRLMFRQCRQGLVNSDDVYCQEVTEGALCPLRTFSMSQPADYRAGEIAEERRPGFLGSRFTASGPVSGEFLLNMPGRFNVENALAALAAADLAGICREAIAAGLETVHVKGRTQVLPTPGHYTLLIDYAHNAVSAENLLSMLRAYNPHRLICLFGGGGNRSRLRRYDMGEMSAKYADLTVLTMDNPRDEEVEAINEDIKVGLARHDGKYVTIPDRADAIRWVMDQAQEGDIIALIGKGHEEYQEIKGVKHFFSEEQVVLEHLASGGAAGQG
;
A
#
# COMPACT_ATOMS: atom_id res chain seq x y z
N GLU A 1 16.72 15.22 -19.74
CA GLU A 1 17.21 16.42 -19.04
C GLU A 1 16.00 17.23 -18.61
N GLY A 2 15.88 17.55 -17.30
CA GLY A 2 14.87 18.48 -16.77
C GLY A 2 13.84 17.91 -15.81
N MET A 3 13.68 16.60 -15.67
CA MET A 3 12.79 16.01 -14.64
C MET A 3 13.57 15.71 -13.36
N PHE A 4 12.95 15.98 -12.20
CA PHE A 4 13.47 15.61 -10.89
C PHE A 4 13.06 14.17 -10.56
N ILE A 5 14.01 13.28 -10.29
CA ILE A 5 13.76 11.84 -10.13
C ILE A 5 14.02 11.40 -8.69
N ILE A 6 12.97 10.89 -8.03
CA ILE A 6 13.04 10.29 -6.69
C ILE A 6 12.96 8.77 -6.82
N GLY A 7 14.02 8.08 -6.40
CA GLY A 7 14.09 6.62 -6.39
C GLY A 7 13.82 6.06 -4.99
N LEU A 8 12.96 5.04 -4.90
CA LEU A 8 12.60 4.39 -3.65
C LEU A 8 13.10 2.95 -3.64
N THR A 9 13.89 2.56 -2.64
CA THR A 9 14.29 1.17 -2.43
C THR A 9 13.95 0.71 -1.01
N GLY A 10 13.76 -0.57 -0.84
CA GLY A 10 13.37 -1.20 0.42
C GLY A 10 12.72 -2.56 0.18
N THR A 11 12.53 -3.34 1.21
CA THR A 11 11.75 -4.58 1.13
C THR A 11 10.26 -4.25 1.02
N LYS A 12 9.76 -3.42 1.91
CA LYS A 12 8.33 -3.01 2.00
C LYS A 12 8.18 -1.50 1.91
N GLY A 13 6.95 -1.02 1.69
CA GLY A 13 6.61 0.39 1.75
C GLY A 13 6.83 1.19 0.46
N LYS A 14 7.58 0.69 -0.53
CA LYS A 14 7.92 1.42 -1.77
C LYS A 14 6.68 1.98 -2.49
N THR A 15 5.72 1.15 -2.80
CA THR A 15 4.50 1.54 -3.52
C THR A 15 3.71 2.59 -2.74
N THR A 16 3.53 2.38 -1.43
CA THR A 16 2.80 3.32 -0.57
C THR A 16 3.51 4.67 -0.49
N THR A 17 4.84 4.68 -0.27
CA THR A 17 5.64 5.90 -0.25
C THR A 17 5.63 6.61 -1.61
N ALA A 18 5.63 5.85 -2.72
CA ALA A 18 5.54 6.43 -4.07
C ALA A 18 4.23 7.19 -4.27
N HIS A 19 3.10 6.63 -3.84
CA HIS A 19 1.80 7.31 -3.94
C HIS A 19 1.70 8.52 -2.99
N MET A 20 2.28 8.44 -1.79
CA MET A 20 2.37 9.58 -0.88
C MET A 20 3.16 10.73 -1.52
N LEU A 21 4.31 10.43 -2.12
CA LEU A 21 5.11 11.42 -2.85
C LEU A 21 4.36 11.97 -4.06
N GLN A 22 3.68 11.13 -4.83
CA GLN A 22 2.85 11.58 -5.94
C GLN A 22 1.80 12.58 -5.45
N ALA A 23 1.03 12.23 -4.42
CA ALA A 23 -0.01 13.10 -3.87
C ALA A 23 0.55 14.44 -3.37
N ILE A 24 1.70 14.42 -2.69
CA ILE A 24 2.39 15.62 -2.22
C ILE A 24 2.84 16.51 -3.40
N LEU A 25 3.47 15.92 -4.40
CA LEU A 25 3.97 16.66 -5.57
C LEU A 25 2.82 17.23 -6.41
N GLU A 26 1.71 16.49 -6.57
CA GLU A 26 0.50 16.96 -7.24
C GLU A 26 -0.19 18.08 -6.45
N ALA A 27 -0.23 17.98 -5.11
CA ALA A 27 -0.72 19.08 -4.24
C ALA A 27 0.13 20.35 -4.35
N ALA A 28 1.42 20.21 -4.68
CA ALA A 28 2.31 21.33 -5.00
C ALA A 28 2.15 21.86 -6.45
N GLY A 29 1.23 21.30 -7.24
CA GLY A 29 0.96 21.72 -8.62
C GLY A 29 1.89 21.11 -9.68
N HIS A 30 2.66 20.10 -9.33
CA HIS A 30 3.54 19.40 -10.27
C HIS A 30 2.79 18.31 -11.04
N LYS A 31 3.15 18.13 -12.30
CA LYS A 31 2.76 16.94 -13.07
C LYS A 31 3.77 15.83 -12.83
N VAL A 32 3.29 14.70 -12.31
CA VAL A 32 4.13 13.62 -11.81
C VAL A 32 4.07 12.39 -12.72
N GLY A 33 5.23 11.82 -13.02
CA GLY A 33 5.36 10.47 -13.54
C GLY A 33 5.60 9.49 -12.39
N MET A 34 5.04 8.29 -12.44
CA MET A 34 5.30 7.24 -11.46
C MET A 34 5.65 5.93 -12.18
N ILE A 35 6.62 5.18 -11.65
CA ILE A 35 7.01 3.85 -12.15
C ILE A 35 7.12 2.91 -10.97
N GLY A 36 6.36 1.81 -10.98
CA GLY A 36 6.36 0.90 -9.85
C GLY A 36 5.62 -0.42 -10.09
N THR A 37 5.29 -1.07 -9.01
CA THR A 37 4.66 -2.40 -8.98
C THR A 37 3.31 -2.45 -9.68
N ILE A 38 2.55 -1.36 -9.67
CA ILE A 38 1.24 -1.28 -10.32
C ILE A 38 1.30 -0.77 -11.76
N GLY A 39 2.50 -0.69 -12.34
CA GLY A 39 2.74 -0.15 -13.67
C GLY A 39 3.36 1.24 -13.65
N ALA A 40 3.30 1.95 -14.77
CA ALA A 40 3.71 3.34 -14.87
C ALA A 40 2.50 4.26 -15.02
N MET A 41 2.60 5.48 -14.45
CA MET A 41 1.62 6.55 -14.59
C MET A 41 2.30 7.76 -15.25
N ILE A 42 1.68 8.33 -16.27
CA ILE A 42 2.14 9.56 -16.93
C ILE A 42 1.04 10.62 -16.72
N GLY A 43 1.11 11.33 -15.59
CA GLY A 43 -0.04 12.07 -15.09
C GLY A 43 -1.18 11.08 -14.79
N GLN A 44 -2.31 11.18 -15.52
CA GLN A 44 -3.46 10.28 -15.33
C GLN A 44 -3.45 9.05 -16.27
N GLU A 45 -2.54 9.00 -17.24
CA GLU A 45 -2.43 7.86 -18.17
C GLU A 45 -1.72 6.69 -17.51
N ARG A 46 -2.38 5.52 -17.45
CA ARG A 46 -1.77 4.27 -16.97
C ARG A 46 -1.13 3.49 -18.11
N VAL A 47 0.09 3.04 -17.87
CA VAL A 47 0.87 2.19 -18.78
C VAL A 47 1.24 0.90 -18.06
N GLU A 48 0.86 -0.24 -18.59
CA GLU A 48 1.24 -1.53 -18.01
C GLU A 48 2.74 -1.78 -18.18
N THR A 49 3.37 -2.29 -17.14
CA THR A 49 4.77 -2.74 -17.14
C THR A 49 4.86 -4.17 -16.60
N LYS A 50 5.80 -4.95 -17.11
CA LYS A 50 5.98 -6.34 -16.66
C LYS A 50 6.67 -6.46 -15.31
N ASN A 51 7.48 -5.46 -14.96
CA ASN A 51 8.32 -5.47 -13.77
C ASN A 51 8.12 -4.17 -12.98
N THR A 52 8.26 -4.24 -11.66
CA THR A 52 8.30 -3.05 -10.77
C THR A 52 9.31 -2.01 -11.25
N THR A 53 10.49 -2.46 -11.67
CA THR A 53 11.53 -1.68 -12.35
C THR A 53 11.66 -2.24 -13.76
N PRO A 54 11.14 -1.54 -14.79
CA PRO A 54 11.17 -2.00 -16.18
C PRO A 54 12.58 -2.25 -16.71
N GLU A 55 12.70 -3.00 -17.80
CA GLU A 55 13.96 -3.16 -18.53
C GLU A 55 14.51 -1.81 -19.00
N SER A 56 15.83 -1.67 -19.09
CA SER A 56 16.50 -0.40 -19.31
C SER A 56 15.95 0.40 -20.50
N TYR A 57 15.70 -0.25 -21.65
CA TYR A 57 15.12 0.41 -22.81
C TYR A 57 13.69 0.92 -22.54
N GLU A 58 12.85 0.10 -21.94
CA GLU A 58 11.47 0.45 -21.57
C GLU A 58 11.46 1.61 -20.57
N LEU A 59 12.34 1.55 -19.55
CA LEU A 59 12.48 2.59 -18.54
C LEU A 59 12.84 3.95 -19.16
N HIS A 60 13.83 4.00 -20.03
CA HIS A 60 14.22 5.24 -20.72
C HIS A 60 13.13 5.74 -21.70
N SER A 61 12.39 4.83 -22.33
CA SER A 61 11.21 5.16 -23.16
C SER A 61 10.11 5.80 -22.31
N LEU A 62 9.83 5.26 -21.11
CA LEU A 62 8.87 5.85 -20.17
C LEU A 62 9.31 7.24 -19.72
N PHE A 63 10.58 7.44 -19.37
CA PHE A 63 11.10 8.78 -19.05
C PHE A 63 10.93 9.76 -20.20
N ARG A 64 11.16 9.34 -21.44
CA ARG A 64 10.94 10.20 -22.61
C ARG A 64 9.48 10.59 -22.74
N ARG A 65 8.55 9.62 -22.63
CA ARG A 65 7.11 9.88 -22.67
C ARG A 65 6.65 10.81 -21.55
N MET A 66 7.18 10.63 -20.33
CA MET A 66 6.90 11.52 -19.19
C MET A 66 7.37 12.96 -19.45
N ALA A 67 8.58 13.11 -20.01
CA ALA A 67 9.12 14.42 -20.39
C ALA A 67 8.26 15.09 -21.48
N ASP A 68 7.90 14.35 -22.53
CA ASP A 68 7.06 14.84 -23.63
C ASP A 68 5.64 15.22 -23.14
N ALA A 69 5.13 14.50 -22.13
CA ALA A 69 3.88 14.83 -21.46
C ALA A 69 3.97 16.02 -20.49
N GLY A 70 5.17 16.58 -20.28
CA GLY A 70 5.40 17.72 -19.38
C GLY A 70 5.45 17.35 -17.89
N CYS A 71 5.78 16.11 -17.53
CA CYS A 71 6.06 15.76 -16.14
C CYS A 71 7.33 16.48 -15.68
N SER A 72 7.24 17.17 -14.54
CA SER A 72 8.38 17.83 -13.90
C SER A 72 9.10 16.93 -12.90
N HIS A 73 8.38 15.97 -12.31
CA HIS A 73 8.89 15.04 -11.32
C HIS A 73 8.55 13.60 -11.69
N VAL A 74 9.43 12.68 -11.29
CA VAL A 74 9.19 11.24 -11.41
C VAL A 74 9.49 10.57 -10.09
N VAL A 75 8.57 9.73 -9.62
CA VAL A 75 8.76 8.84 -8.46
C VAL A 75 8.89 7.42 -8.97
N MET A 76 9.95 6.73 -8.60
CA MET A 76 10.27 5.40 -9.12
C MET A 76 10.58 4.39 -8.03
N GLU A 77 9.91 3.25 -8.06
CA GLU A 77 10.32 2.08 -7.27
C GLU A 77 11.54 1.43 -7.92
N ALA A 78 12.67 1.43 -7.22
CA ALA A 78 13.91 0.79 -7.64
C ALA A 78 14.11 -0.52 -6.87
N SER A 79 13.71 -1.62 -7.48
CA SER A 79 13.81 -2.97 -6.91
C SER A 79 15.28 -3.45 -6.89
N SER A 80 15.60 -4.34 -5.95
CA SER A 80 16.93 -4.97 -5.91
C SER A 80 17.26 -5.75 -7.19
N GLN A 81 16.27 -6.40 -7.80
CA GLN A 81 16.41 -7.04 -9.11
C GLN A 81 16.67 -6.01 -10.23
N GLY A 82 16.06 -4.82 -10.13
CA GLY A 82 16.35 -3.72 -11.06
C GLY A 82 17.81 -3.29 -11.02
N PHE A 83 18.41 -3.24 -9.82
CA PHE A 83 19.84 -2.97 -9.67
C PHE A 83 20.70 -4.17 -10.10
N LYS A 84 20.37 -5.40 -9.69
CA LYS A 84 21.09 -6.61 -10.06
C LYS A 84 21.21 -6.76 -11.58
N LEU A 85 20.12 -6.53 -12.29
CA LEU A 85 20.02 -6.68 -13.74
C LEU A 85 20.37 -5.37 -14.50
N ARG A 86 20.92 -4.37 -13.80
CA ARG A 86 21.31 -3.07 -14.35
C ARG A 86 20.19 -2.33 -15.13
N ARG A 87 18.93 -2.56 -14.76
CA ARG A 87 17.78 -1.89 -15.40
C ARG A 87 17.80 -0.38 -15.17
N THR A 88 18.39 0.08 -14.06
CA THR A 88 18.59 1.49 -13.73
C THR A 88 19.89 2.08 -14.30
N ALA A 89 20.60 1.38 -15.19
CA ALA A 89 21.83 1.89 -15.78
C ALA A 89 21.59 3.22 -16.52
N GLY A 90 22.42 4.21 -16.23
CA GLY A 90 22.29 5.56 -16.81
C GLY A 90 21.26 6.45 -16.11
N VAL A 91 20.50 5.94 -15.13
CA VAL A 91 19.61 6.77 -14.32
C VAL A 91 20.39 7.42 -13.19
N GLN A 92 20.32 8.76 -13.09
CA GLN A 92 20.78 9.53 -11.95
C GLN A 92 19.55 9.97 -11.17
N PHE A 93 19.36 9.45 -9.97
CA PHE A 93 18.31 9.93 -9.07
C PHE A 93 18.74 11.25 -8.44
N ASP A 94 17.83 12.21 -8.32
CA ASP A 94 18.08 13.43 -7.52
C ASP A 94 18.03 13.08 -6.05
N ILE A 95 17.07 12.23 -5.63
CA ILE A 95 16.99 11.69 -4.28
C ILE A 95 16.85 10.16 -4.37
N GLY A 96 17.69 9.44 -3.62
CA GLY A 96 17.57 8.00 -3.38
C GLY A 96 17.09 7.73 -1.95
N VAL A 97 15.97 7.03 -1.78
CA VAL A 97 15.36 6.76 -0.48
C VAL A 97 15.50 5.28 -0.13
N PHE A 98 16.05 4.98 1.04
CA PHE A 98 16.05 3.64 1.63
C PHE A 98 15.02 3.56 2.75
N LEU A 99 14.03 2.69 2.59
CA LEU A 99 12.94 2.52 3.54
C LEU A 99 13.25 1.47 4.61
N ASN A 100 13.61 0.25 4.18
CA ASN A 100 13.88 -0.88 5.10
C ASN A 100 14.50 -2.05 4.36
N LEU A 101 15.07 -2.99 5.14
CA LEU A 101 15.59 -4.26 4.65
C LEU A 101 15.20 -5.40 5.59
N SER A 102 14.59 -6.43 5.07
CA SER A 102 14.34 -7.69 5.78
C SER A 102 14.58 -8.87 4.84
N PRO A 103 14.88 -10.07 5.35
CA PRO A 103 15.04 -11.26 4.52
C PRO A 103 13.80 -11.49 3.65
N ASP A 104 13.98 -11.34 2.35
CA ASP A 104 12.96 -11.52 1.30
C ASP A 104 13.66 -11.69 -0.05
N HIS A 105 12.96 -12.19 -1.05
CA HIS A 105 13.51 -12.35 -2.39
C HIS A 105 14.81 -13.18 -2.48
N ILE A 106 14.96 -14.20 -1.63
CA ILE A 106 16.10 -15.13 -1.64
C ILE A 106 15.62 -16.48 -2.13
N GLY A 107 16.06 -16.90 -3.31
CA GLY A 107 15.65 -18.18 -3.90
C GLY A 107 15.94 -18.29 -5.40
N PRO A 108 15.53 -19.39 -6.02
CA PRO A 108 15.73 -19.63 -7.46
C PRO A 108 15.10 -18.51 -8.31
N GLY A 109 15.91 -17.85 -9.14
CA GLY A 109 15.45 -16.74 -10.00
C GLY A 109 15.40 -15.39 -9.31
N GLU A 110 15.76 -15.30 -8.04
CA GLU A 110 15.86 -14.06 -7.26
C GLU A 110 17.31 -13.81 -6.82
N HIS A 111 17.56 -13.47 -5.55
CA HIS A 111 18.91 -13.30 -5.01
C HIS A 111 19.44 -14.64 -4.46
N GLU A 112 20.75 -14.88 -4.64
CA GLU A 112 21.41 -16.08 -4.15
C GLU A 112 21.60 -16.06 -2.63
N SER A 113 21.70 -14.85 -2.05
CA SER A 113 21.88 -14.63 -0.61
C SER A 113 21.33 -13.30 -0.15
N PHE A 114 21.17 -13.16 1.16
CA PHE A 114 20.81 -11.88 1.78
C PHE A 114 21.88 -10.82 1.54
N GLU A 115 23.15 -11.20 1.54
CA GLU A 115 24.26 -10.29 1.24
C GLU A 115 24.16 -9.73 -0.18
N GLU A 116 23.88 -10.54 -1.19
CA GLU A 116 23.65 -10.06 -2.57
C GLU A 116 22.46 -9.09 -2.61
N TYR A 117 21.37 -9.42 -1.91
CA TYR A 117 20.18 -8.57 -1.83
C TYR A 117 20.49 -7.19 -1.23
N LEU A 118 21.27 -7.16 -0.13
CA LEU A 118 21.76 -5.94 0.49
C LEU A 118 22.66 -5.14 -0.46
N GLN A 119 23.65 -5.80 -1.08
CA GLN A 119 24.58 -5.15 -2.02
C GLN A 119 23.85 -4.51 -3.21
N CYS A 120 22.79 -5.13 -3.70
CA CYS A 120 21.99 -4.55 -4.76
C CYS A 120 21.32 -3.23 -4.31
N LYS A 121 20.79 -3.16 -3.10
CA LYS A 121 20.17 -1.91 -2.59
C LYS A 121 21.18 -0.80 -2.33
N ARG A 122 22.42 -1.13 -1.92
CA ARG A 122 23.54 -0.16 -1.78
C ARG A 122 23.78 0.63 -3.06
N LEU A 123 23.52 0.04 -4.24
CA LEU A 123 23.73 0.70 -5.52
C LEU A 123 22.89 1.99 -5.68
N MET A 124 21.78 2.13 -4.97
CA MET A 124 21.01 3.38 -4.94
C MET A 124 21.90 4.57 -4.59
N PHE A 125 22.73 4.46 -3.54
CA PHE A 125 23.57 5.54 -3.01
C PHE A 125 24.83 5.83 -3.84
N ARG A 126 25.03 5.07 -4.91
CA ARG A 126 26.02 5.36 -5.97
C ARG A 126 25.38 6.00 -7.20
N GLN A 127 24.06 6.01 -7.30
CA GLN A 127 23.28 6.52 -8.42
C GLN A 127 22.36 7.67 -8.04
N CYS A 128 22.48 8.25 -6.83
CA CYS A 128 21.72 9.42 -6.43
C CYS A 128 22.61 10.59 -6.06
N ARG A 129 22.06 11.81 -6.18
CA ARG A 129 22.72 13.06 -5.78
C ARG A 129 22.63 13.30 -4.30
N GLN A 130 21.54 12.83 -3.67
CA GLN A 130 21.31 12.90 -2.24
C GLN A 130 20.60 11.62 -1.77
N GLY A 131 21.04 11.07 -0.64
CA GLY A 131 20.44 9.90 -0.02
C GLY A 131 19.58 10.28 1.18
N LEU A 132 18.43 9.59 1.33
CA LEU A 132 17.56 9.66 2.50
C LEU A 132 17.39 8.24 3.06
N VAL A 133 17.70 8.06 4.36
CA VAL A 133 17.90 6.73 4.93
C VAL A 133 17.10 6.57 6.21
N ASN A 134 16.40 5.45 6.35
CA ASN A 134 15.75 5.07 7.59
C ASN A 134 16.80 4.62 8.61
N SER A 135 17.02 5.41 9.66
CA SER A 135 17.98 5.06 10.72
C SER A 135 17.42 4.11 11.79
N ASP A 136 16.12 3.78 11.73
CA ASP A 136 15.53 2.71 12.56
C ASP A 136 15.82 1.32 12.00
N ASP A 137 16.18 1.21 10.72
CA ASP A 137 16.51 -0.08 10.11
C ASP A 137 17.89 -0.55 10.54
N VAL A 138 17.97 -1.80 11.00
CA VAL A 138 19.22 -2.38 11.54
C VAL A 138 20.34 -2.49 10.49
N TYR A 139 20.00 -2.49 9.19
CA TYR A 139 20.95 -2.54 8.09
C TYR A 139 21.27 -1.16 7.48
N CYS A 140 20.86 -0.09 8.15
CA CYS A 140 21.09 1.28 7.68
C CYS A 140 22.56 1.55 7.37
N GLN A 141 23.46 1.16 8.26
CA GLN A 141 24.91 1.37 8.11
C GLN A 141 25.46 0.55 6.93
N GLU A 142 25.11 -0.72 6.85
CA GLU A 142 25.56 -1.60 5.78
C GLU A 142 25.06 -1.16 4.42
N VAL A 143 23.79 -0.73 4.30
CA VAL A 143 23.22 -0.25 3.04
C VAL A 143 23.86 1.04 2.56
N THR A 144 24.33 1.90 3.48
CA THR A 144 24.94 3.18 3.15
C THR A 144 26.46 3.14 3.04
N GLU A 145 27.09 2.03 3.36
CA GLU A 145 28.53 1.86 3.27
C GLU A 145 29.03 2.13 1.82
N GLY A 146 30.01 3.02 1.68
CA GLY A 146 30.54 3.43 0.38
C GLY A 146 29.56 4.28 -0.46
N ALA A 147 28.59 4.95 0.18
CA ALA A 147 27.76 5.97 -0.47
C ALA A 147 28.61 7.08 -1.08
N LEU A 148 28.25 7.56 -2.28
CA LEU A 148 28.93 8.62 -2.99
C LEU A 148 28.20 9.98 -2.94
N CYS A 149 27.14 10.07 -2.14
CA CYS A 149 26.28 11.23 -1.99
C CYS A 149 26.15 11.63 -0.52
N PRO A 150 25.81 12.88 -0.21
CA PRO A 150 25.42 13.28 1.13
C PRO A 150 24.17 12.52 1.57
N LEU A 151 24.13 12.13 2.84
CA LEU A 151 23.04 11.38 3.43
C LEU A 151 22.26 12.26 4.42
N ARG A 152 20.94 12.09 4.42
CA ARG A 152 20.00 12.55 5.44
C ARG A 152 19.29 11.34 6.02
N THR A 153 18.84 11.47 7.25
CA THR A 153 18.21 10.38 7.99
C THR A 153 16.79 10.73 8.40
N PHE A 154 15.93 9.70 8.45
CA PHE A 154 14.63 9.80 9.11
C PHE A 154 14.43 8.65 10.08
N SER A 155 13.63 8.88 11.13
CA SER A 155 13.41 7.89 12.19
C SER A 155 12.12 8.13 12.96
N MET A 156 11.53 7.03 13.46
CA MET A 156 10.43 7.04 14.42
C MET A 156 10.91 6.87 15.87
N SER A 157 12.16 6.45 16.09
CA SER A 157 12.65 6.08 17.43
C SER A 157 14.06 6.58 17.74
N GLN A 158 14.90 6.81 16.74
CA GLN A 158 16.30 7.23 16.90
C GLN A 158 16.49 8.74 16.62
N PRO A 159 17.60 9.36 17.06
CA PRO A 159 18.00 10.67 16.57
C PRO A 159 18.20 10.65 15.05
N ALA A 160 17.59 11.60 14.37
CA ALA A 160 17.62 11.71 12.90
C ALA A 160 17.38 13.16 12.48
N ASP A 161 17.68 13.49 11.19
CA ASP A 161 17.36 14.80 10.61
C ASP A 161 15.84 15.08 10.59
N TYR A 162 15.04 14.05 10.23
CA TYR A 162 13.58 14.09 10.26
C TYR A 162 13.06 13.04 11.24
N ARG A 163 12.13 13.42 12.11
CA ARG A 163 11.56 12.49 13.10
C ARG A 163 10.05 12.61 13.13
N ALA A 164 9.37 11.49 13.41
CA ALA A 164 7.96 11.49 13.73
C ALA A 164 7.73 10.95 15.15
N GLY A 165 6.75 11.53 15.83
CA GLY A 165 6.32 11.16 17.19
C GLY A 165 4.85 11.50 17.40
N GLU A 166 4.37 11.31 18.64
CA GLU A 166 3.00 11.66 19.05
C GLU A 166 1.94 11.12 18.06
N ILE A 167 2.02 9.83 17.77
CA ILE A 167 1.11 9.19 16.81
C ILE A 167 -0.19 8.85 17.49
N ALA A 168 -1.30 9.29 16.91
CA ALA A 168 -2.66 8.97 17.34
C ALA A 168 -3.50 8.49 16.15
N GLU A 169 -4.41 7.57 16.42
CA GLU A 169 -5.42 7.14 15.47
C GLU A 169 -6.42 8.28 15.22
N GLU A 170 -6.75 8.53 13.97
CA GLU A 170 -7.70 9.56 13.57
C GLU A 170 -8.80 8.94 12.70
N ARG A 171 -10.05 9.07 13.16
CA ARG A 171 -11.22 8.57 12.43
C ARG A 171 -12.30 9.63 12.37
N ARG A 172 -12.76 9.92 11.16
CA ARG A 172 -13.90 10.82 10.88
C ARG A 172 -14.59 10.38 9.58
N PRO A 173 -15.78 10.86 9.25
CA PRO A 173 -16.45 10.51 7.98
C PRO A 173 -15.51 10.69 6.78
N GLY A 174 -15.32 9.63 5.99
CA GLY A 174 -14.44 9.63 4.81
C GLY A 174 -12.93 9.62 5.11
N PHE A 175 -12.53 9.50 6.38
CA PHE A 175 -11.12 9.49 6.78
C PHE A 175 -10.88 8.39 7.84
N LEU A 176 -9.91 7.54 7.57
CA LEU A 176 -9.37 6.59 8.54
C LEU A 176 -7.85 6.62 8.41
N GLY A 177 -7.18 7.18 9.39
CA GLY A 177 -5.76 7.42 9.27
C GLY A 177 -5.07 7.68 10.59
N SER A 178 -3.97 8.38 10.52
CA SER A 178 -3.14 8.72 11.67
C SER A 178 -2.85 10.21 11.72
N ARG A 179 -2.77 10.74 12.93
CA ARG A 179 -2.21 12.07 13.20
C ARG A 179 -0.83 11.87 13.83
N PHE A 180 0.14 12.62 13.39
CA PHE A 180 1.50 12.54 13.95
C PHE A 180 2.19 13.90 13.94
N THR A 181 3.17 14.07 14.82
CA THR A 181 4.01 15.26 14.87
C THR A 181 5.33 14.96 14.16
N ALA A 182 5.71 15.78 13.18
CA ALA A 182 7.05 15.74 12.59
C ALA A 182 7.94 16.80 13.22
N SER A 183 9.25 16.53 13.28
CA SER A 183 10.29 17.46 13.73
C SER A 183 11.54 17.35 12.85
N GLY A 184 12.24 18.45 12.70
CA GLY A 184 13.40 18.62 11.81
C GLY A 184 13.21 19.83 10.90
N PRO A 185 13.73 19.81 9.65
CA PRO A 185 13.55 20.91 8.69
C PRO A 185 12.10 21.24 8.42
N VAL A 186 11.25 20.21 8.29
CA VAL A 186 9.80 20.36 8.28
C VAL A 186 9.23 19.89 9.60
N SER A 187 8.51 20.76 10.30
CA SER A 187 7.99 20.48 11.65
C SER A 187 6.51 20.82 11.77
N GLY A 188 5.84 20.19 12.75
CA GLY A 188 4.44 20.42 13.10
C GLY A 188 3.59 19.17 12.99
N GLU A 189 2.28 19.35 13.17
CA GLU A 189 1.29 18.26 13.09
C GLU A 189 0.90 17.97 11.64
N PHE A 190 0.72 16.72 11.31
CA PHE A 190 0.28 16.20 10.00
C PHE A 190 -0.83 15.17 10.18
N LEU A 191 -1.76 15.18 9.24
CA LEU A 191 -2.77 14.13 9.07
C LEU A 191 -2.38 13.24 7.90
N LEU A 192 -2.47 11.94 8.09
CA LEU A 192 -2.21 10.94 7.08
C LEU A 192 -3.47 10.10 6.87
N ASN A 193 -4.05 10.13 5.67
CA ASN A 193 -5.24 9.34 5.33
C ASN A 193 -4.91 7.88 5.04
N MET A 194 -4.10 7.29 5.88
CA MET A 194 -3.78 5.86 5.88
C MET A 194 -3.52 5.41 7.32
N PRO A 195 -4.19 4.35 7.78
CA PRO A 195 -4.03 3.85 9.13
C PRO A 195 -2.72 3.08 9.32
N GLY A 196 -2.25 3.07 10.58
CA GLY A 196 -1.15 2.23 11.01
C GLY A 196 0.21 2.91 11.08
N ARG A 197 0.94 2.57 12.13
CA ARG A 197 2.27 3.15 12.45
C ARG A 197 3.28 3.01 11.30
N PHE A 198 3.24 1.88 10.57
CA PHE A 198 4.13 1.66 9.41
C PHE A 198 3.83 2.64 8.26
N ASN A 199 2.58 3.11 8.13
CA ASN A 199 2.24 4.14 7.15
C ASN A 199 2.73 5.53 7.59
N VAL A 200 2.80 5.80 8.90
CA VAL A 200 3.45 7.02 9.41
C VAL A 200 4.95 7.02 9.10
N GLU A 201 5.62 5.88 9.19
CA GLU A 201 7.03 5.74 8.79
C GLU A 201 7.21 6.00 7.28
N ASN A 202 6.34 5.43 6.44
CA ASN A 202 6.32 5.72 5.00
C ASN A 202 6.03 7.20 4.71
N ALA A 203 5.11 7.81 5.46
CA ALA A 203 4.77 9.23 5.33
C ALA A 203 5.93 10.14 5.76
N LEU A 204 6.67 9.77 6.79
CA LEU A 204 7.86 10.51 7.20
C LEU A 204 8.95 10.46 6.12
N ALA A 205 9.15 9.30 5.48
CA ALA A 205 10.06 9.17 4.33
C ALA A 205 9.60 10.04 3.15
N ALA A 206 8.30 10.05 2.84
CA ALA A 206 7.73 10.87 1.77
C ALA A 206 7.84 12.37 2.08
N LEU A 207 7.52 12.78 3.32
CA LEU A 207 7.68 14.14 3.81
C LEU A 207 9.13 14.63 3.68
N ALA A 208 10.08 13.83 4.17
CA ALA A 208 11.50 14.17 4.11
C ALA A 208 12.02 14.27 2.67
N ALA A 209 11.63 13.33 1.79
CA ALA A 209 12.01 13.39 0.38
C ALA A 209 11.38 14.59 -0.35
N ALA A 210 10.14 14.95 -0.02
CA ALA A 210 9.46 16.12 -0.58
C ALA A 210 10.12 17.43 -0.12
N ASP A 211 10.50 17.56 1.15
CA ASP A 211 11.25 18.71 1.65
C ASP A 211 12.60 18.86 0.94
N LEU A 212 13.33 17.76 0.77
CA LEU A 212 14.59 17.74 0.01
C LEU A 212 14.40 18.09 -1.48
N ALA A 213 13.20 17.89 -2.02
CA ALA A 213 12.82 18.34 -3.36
C ALA A 213 12.34 19.80 -3.38
N GLY A 214 12.33 20.51 -2.24
CA GLY A 214 11.93 21.91 -2.13
C GLY A 214 10.42 22.15 -2.07
N ILE A 215 9.64 21.13 -1.71
CA ILE A 215 8.17 21.22 -1.58
C ILE A 215 7.82 21.88 -0.24
N CYS A 216 6.91 22.85 -0.26
CA CYS A 216 6.49 23.54 0.95
C CYS A 216 5.65 22.65 1.88
N ARG A 217 5.67 22.97 3.19
CA ARG A 217 4.97 22.23 4.24
C ARG A 217 3.48 22.09 3.96
N GLU A 218 2.85 23.12 3.43
CA GLU A 218 1.40 23.14 3.14
C GLU A 218 1.01 22.11 2.08
N ALA A 219 1.82 21.97 1.03
CA ALA A 219 1.61 20.97 -0.01
C ALA A 219 1.89 19.55 0.51
N ILE A 220 2.91 19.39 1.36
CA ILE A 220 3.20 18.11 2.04
C ILE A 220 2.00 17.70 2.89
N ALA A 221 1.46 18.60 3.72
CA ALA A 221 0.30 18.33 4.57
C ALA A 221 -0.94 17.97 3.75
N ALA A 222 -1.25 18.75 2.71
CA ALA A 222 -2.39 18.50 1.83
C ALA A 222 -2.30 17.15 1.11
N GLY A 223 -1.11 16.81 0.60
CA GLY A 223 -0.88 15.53 -0.08
C GLY A 223 -1.04 14.33 0.85
N LEU A 224 -0.50 14.38 2.06
CA LEU A 224 -0.64 13.30 3.06
C LEU A 224 -2.10 13.15 3.55
N GLU A 225 -2.84 14.23 3.72
CA GLU A 225 -4.24 14.19 4.14
C GLU A 225 -5.16 13.61 3.05
N THR A 226 -4.81 13.77 1.78
CA THR A 226 -5.63 13.34 0.65
C THR A 226 -5.15 12.08 -0.04
N VAL A 227 -4.02 11.50 0.39
CA VAL A 227 -3.44 10.32 -0.27
C VAL A 227 -4.39 9.13 -0.28
N HIS A 228 -4.50 8.50 -1.44
CA HIS A 228 -5.21 7.23 -1.61
C HIS A 228 -4.32 6.26 -2.39
N VAL A 229 -4.17 5.05 -1.87
CA VAL A 229 -3.45 3.98 -2.57
C VAL A 229 -4.45 2.88 -2.91
N LYS A 230 -4.70 2.69 -4.20
CA LYS A 230 -5.67 1.70 -4.67
C LYS A 230 -5.40 0.32 -4.10
N GLY A 231 -6.38 -0.23 -3.38
CA GLY A 231 -6.32 -1.55 -2.79
C GLY A 231 -5.35 -1.70 -1.61
N ARG A 232 -4.92 -0.62 -0.98
CA ARG A 232 -4.10 -0.60 0.23
C ARG A 232 -4.75 0.29 1.27
N THR A 233 -5.45 -0.31 2.23
CA THR A 233 -6.26 0.42 3.21
C THR A 233 -7.05 1.58 2.58
N GLN A 234 -7.55 1.34 1.38
CA GLN A 234 -8.26 2.33 0.59
C GLN A 234 -9.64 2.57 1.21
N VAL A 235 -9.80 3.68 1.90
CA VAL A 235 -11.09 4.09 2.47
C VAL A 235 -11.98 4.59 1.33
N LEU A 236 -13.18 4.03 1.23
CA LEU A 236 -14.16 4.45 0.24
C LEU A 236 -15.18 5.43 0.85
N PRO A 237 -15.80 6.28 0.03
CA PRO A 237 -16.87 7.16 0.50
C PRO A 237 -18.05 6.32 1.03
N THR A 238 -18.60 6.73 2.15
CA THR A 238 -19.77 6.11 2.81
C THR A 238 -20.71 7.20 3.32
N PRO A 239 -21.95 6.87 3.73
CA PRO A 239 -22.87 7.83 4.33
C PRO A 239 -22.39 8.49 5.64
N GLY A 240 -21.22 8.08 6.16
CA GLY A 240 -20.57 8.72 7.31
C GLY A 240 -20.83 8.04 8.65
N HIS A 241 -21.80 7.14 8.76
CA HIS A 241 -22.08 6.42 10.01
C HIS A 241 -21.21 5.15 10.17
N TYR A 242 -20.61 4.63 9.11
CA TYR A 242 -19.62 3.55 9.14
C TYR A 242 -18.41 3.86 8.26
N THR A 243 -17.34 3.11 8.39
CA THR A 243 -16.14 3.18 7.53
C THR A 243 -16.04 1.90 6.72
N LEU A 244 -15.81 2.00 5.41
CA LEU A 244 -15.56 0.87 4.52
C LEU A 244 -14.22 1.06 3.84
N LEU A 245 -13.41 0.01 3.84
CA LEU A 245 -12.10 0.03 3.20
C LEU A 245 -11.83 -1.25 2.40
N ILE A 246 -10.99 -1.10 1.37
CA ILE A 246 -10.48 -2.21 0.56
C ILE A 246 -8.99 -2.41 0.89
N ASP A 247 -8.55 -3.66 1.06
CA ASP A 247 -7.13 -4.00 1.25
C ASP A 247 -6.73 -5.30 0.54
N TYR A 248 -5.47 -5.37 0.17
CA TYR A 248 -4.88 -6.55 -0.50
C TYR A 248 -4.44 -7.65 0.48
N ALA A 249 -4.71 -7.53 1.76
CA ALA A 249 -4.36 -8.56 2.75
C ALA A 249 -4.95 -9.92 2.36
N HIS A 250 -4.09 -10.85 1.96
CA HIS A 250 -4.48 -12.13 1.35
C HIS A 250 -3.77 -13.34 1.97
N ASN A 251 -3.08 -13.16 3.08
CA ASN A 251 -2.46 -14.21 3.90
C ASN A 251 -2.60 -13.85 5.39
N ALA A 252 -2.37 -14.84 6.27
CA ALA A 252 -2.59 -14.70 7.70
C ALA A 252 -1.85 -13.52 8.31
N VAL A 253 -0.57 -13.35 8.00
CA VAL A 253 0.26 -12.26 8.56
C VAL A 253 -0.28 -10.89 8.16
N SER A 254 -0.65 -10.70 6.88
CA SER A 254 -1.21 -9.43 6.42
C SER A 254 -2.62 -9.18 6.98
N ALA A 255 -3.45 -10.23 7.12
CA ALA A 255 -4.76 -10.12 7.73
C ALA A 255 -4.67 -9.80 9.22
N GLU A 256 -3.77 -10.45 9.96
CA GLU A 256 -3.51 -10.16 11.37
C GLU A 256 -3.07 -8.70 11.57
N ASN A 257 -2.09 -8.24 10.79
CA ASN A 257 -1.60 -6.87 10.86
C ASN A 257 -2.70 -5.84 10.56
N LEU A 258 -3.50 -6.07 9.52
CA LEU A 258 -4.60 -5.18 9.17
C LEU A 258 -5.70 -5.17 10.22
N LEU A 259 -6.23 -6.34 10.58
CA LEU A 259 -7.38 -6.43 11.48
C LEU A 259 -7.03 -5.99 12.91
N SER A 260 -5.83 -6.32 13.42
CA SER A 260 -5.36 -5.83 14.72
C SER A 260 -5.19 -4.31 14.72
N MET A 261 -4.66 -3.74 13.64
CA MET A 261 -4.55 -2.30 13.47
C MET A 261 -5.94 -1.63 13.46
N LEU A 262 -6.91 -2.19 12.72
CA LEU A 262 -8.27 -1.63 12.66
C LEU A 262 -8.97 -1.68 14.03
N ARG A 263 -8.65 -2.65 14.88
CA ARG A 263 -9.13 -2.72 16.27
C ARG A 263 -8.69 -1.53 17.12
N ALA A 264 -7.52 -0.95 16.87
CA ALA A 264 -7.03 0.23 17.59
C ALA A 264 -7.94 1.46 17.41
N TYR A 265 -8.74 1.50 16.33
CA TYR A 265 -9.74 2.56 16.08
C TYR A 265 -11.04 2.38 16.87
N ASN A 266 -11.13 1.38 17.77
CA ASN A 266 -12.29 1.09 18.62
C ASN A 266 -13.62 1.06 17.84
N PRO A 267 -13.74 0.26 16.76
CA PRO A 267 -14.98 0.17 16.00
C PRO A 267 -16.11 -0.41 16.87
N HIS A 268 -17.35 -0.01 16.59
CA HIS A 268 -18.52 -0.67 17.18
C HIS A 268 -18.54 -2.16 16.84
N ARG A 269 -18.38 -2.48 15.54
CA ARG A 269 -18.06 -3.83 15.05
C ARG A 269 -16.97 -3.73 13.99
N LEU A 270 -16.04 -4.68 13.99
CA LEU A 270 -15.13 -4.91 12.89
C LEU A 270 -15.66 -6.07 12.06
N ILE A 271 -16.04 -5.79 10.82
CA ILE A 271 -16.58 -6.77 9.88
C ILE A 271 -15.52 -7.04 8.81
N CYS A 272 -15.17 -8.32 8.63
CA CYS A 272 -14.18 -8.75 7.64
C CYS A 272 -14.86 -9.53 6.52
N LEU A 273 -14.82 -9.03 5.30
CA LEU A 273 -15.34 -9.69 4.10
C LEU A 273 -14.19 -10.21 3.26
N PHE A 274 -14.14 -11.52 3.02
CA PHE A 274 -13.12 -12.12 2.16
C PHE A 274 -13.53 -13.50 1.62
N GLY A 275 -12.74 -13.96 0.66
CA GLY A 275 -12.81 -15.31 0.14
C GLY A 275 -11.42 -15.93 0.02
N GLY A 276 -11.35 -17.20 -0.27
CA GLY A 276 -10.11 -17.92 -0.54
C GLY A 276 -9.80 -18.03 -2.02
N GLY A 277 -8.50 -18.00 -2.38
CA GLY A 277 -8.08 -18.35 -3.73
C GLY A 277 -8.11 -19.87 -3.95
N GLY A 278 -8.68 -20.30 -5.08
CA GLY A 278 -8.59 -21.67 -5.57
C GLY A 278 -7.18 -22.06 -5.99
N ASN A 279 -6.89 -23.36 -6.09
CA ASN A 279 -5.57 -23.91 -6.46
C ASN A 279 -4.44 -23.37 -5.56
N ARG A 280 -4.73 -23.16 -4.28
CA ARG A 280 -3.82 -22.67 -3.25
C ARG A 280 -3.83 -23.59 -2.04
N SER A 281 -2.83 -23.46 -1.17
CA SER A 281 -2.74 -24.25 0.06
C SER A 281 -3.98 -24.06 0.95
N ARG A 282 -4.59 -25.16 1.40
CA ARG A 282 -5.71 -25.15 2.36
C ARG A 282 -5.31 -24.53 3.71
N LEU A 283 -4.05 -24.74 4.14
CA LEU A 283 -3.54 -24.10 5.37
C LEU A 283 -3.72 -22.59 5.34
N ARG A 284 -3.48 -21.96 4.20
CA ARG A 284 -3.68 -20.51 4.04
C ARG A 284 -5.15 -20.10 4.28
N ARG A 285 -6.11 -20.94 3.87
CA ARG A 285 -7.55 -20.70 4.10
C ARG A 285 -7.88 -20.82 5.57
N TYR A 286 -7.37 -21.87 6.23
CA TYR A 286 -7.53 -22.07 7.68
C TYR A 286 -6.96 -20.89 8.46
N ASP A 287 -5.74 -20.47 8.16
CA ASP A 287 -5.04 -19.39 8.86
C ASP A 287 -5.73 -18.05 8.65
N MET A 288 -6.24 -17.76 7.43
CA MET A 288 -7.04 -16.56 7.16
C MET A 288 -8.35 -16.56 7.98
N GLY A 289 -9.05 -17.69 8.05
CA GLY A 289 -10.25 -17.86 8.88
C GLY A 289 -9.96 -17.61 10.35
N GLU A 290 -8.86 -18.17 10.85
CA GLU A 290 -8.42 -17.99 12.24
C GLU A 290 -8.15 -16.52 12.57
N MET A 291 -7.42 -15.80 11.70
CA MET A 291 -7.12 -14.37 11.91
C MET A 291 -8.41 -13.53 11.87
N SER A 292 -9.35 -13.84 10.99
CA SER A 292 -10.64 -13.17 10.98
C SER A 292 -11.42 -13.43 12.27
N ALA A 293 -11.51 -14.67 12.72
CA ALA A 293 -12.20 -15.02 13.98
C ALA A 293 -11.58 -14.36 15.21
N LYS A 294 -10.27 -14.22 15.24
CA LYS A 294 -9.53 -13.60 16.34
C LYS A 294 -9.78 -12.11 16.49
N TYR A 295 -9.96 -11.40 15.37
CA TYR A 295 -10.00 -9.94 15.36
C TYR A 295 -11.34 -9.35 14.92
N ALA A 296 -12.13 -10.01 14.06
CA ALA A 296 -13.40 -9.49 13.58
C ALA A 296 -14.58 -9.95 14.46
N ASP A 297 -15.61 -9.11 14.57
CA ASP A 297 -16.88 -9.47 15.24
C ASP A 297 -17.79 -10.29 14.33
N LEU A 298 -17.61 -10.11 13.01
CA LEU A 298 -18.34 -10.84 11.98
C LEU A 298 -17.46 -11.05 10.76
N THR A 299 -17.43 -12.27 10.24
CA THR A 299 -16.81 -12.61 8.97
C THR A 299 -17.87 -12.84 7.90
N VAL A 300 -17.73 -12.21 6.74
CA VAL A 300 -18.56 -12.46 5.57
C VAL A 300 -17.74 -13.25 4.55
N LEU A 301 -18.08 -14.54 4.39
CA LEU A 301 -17.41 -15.44 3.45
C LEU A 301 -18.03 -15.34 2.07
N THR A 302 -17.17 -15.14 1.07
CA THR A 302 -17.61 -14.94 -0.31
C THR A 302 -16.58 -15.48 -1.31
N MET A 303 -16.84 -15.30 -2.59
CA MET A 303 -15.91 -15.64 -3.68
C MET A 303 -14.74 -14.64 -3.74
N ASP A 304 -13.54 -15.17 -4.01
CA ASP A 304 -12.38 -14.38 -4.45
C ASP A 304 -12.03 -14.77 -5.90
N ASN A 305 -10.98 -15.53 -6.12
CA ASN A 305 -10.57 -16.16 -7.38
C ASN A 305 -10.65 -17.69 -7.22
N PRO A 306 -11.82 -18.32 -7.39
CA PRO A 306 -11.99 -19.76 -7.11
C PRO A 306 -11.24 -20.65 -8.09
N ARG A 307 -10.85 -20.12 -9.26
CA ARG A 307 -10.18 -20.87 -10.33
C ARG A 307 -10.94 -22.15 -10.69
N ASP A 308 -10.35 -23.33 -10.39
CA ASP A 308 -10.94 -24.63 -10.74
C ASP A 308 -11.73 -25.25 -9.57
N GLU A 309 -11.78 -24.59 -8.40
CA GLU A 309 -12.47 -25.11 -7.23
C GLU A 309 -13.86 -24.48 -7.05
N GLU A 310 -14.76 -25.20 -6.40
CA GLU A 310 -16.06 -24.67 -6.04
C GLU A 310 -15.96 -23.72 -4.82
N VAL A 311 -16.66 -22.59 -4.89
CA VAL A 311 -16.62 -21.53 -3.85
C VAL A 311 -17.02 -22.08 -2.48
N GLU A 312 -18.03 -22.95 -2.45
CA GLU A 312 -18.52 -23.61 -1.24
C GLU A 312 -17.43 -24.44 -0.57
N ALA A 313 -16.66 -25.21 -1.34
CA ALA A 313 -15.57 -26.02 -0.80
C ALA A 313 -14.43 -25.16 -0.21
N ILE A 314 -14.12 -24.04 -0.85
CA ILE A 314 -13.16 -23.06 -0.35
C ILE A 314 -13.65 -22.44 0.96
N ASN A 315 -14.93 -22.06 1.03
CA ASN A 315 -15.52 -21.47 2.22
C ASN A 315 -15.59 -22.47 3.40
N GLU A 316 -15.84 -23.77 3.14
CA GLU A 316 -15.76 -24.81 4.18
C GLU A 316 -14.35 -24.93 4.78
N ASP A 317 -13.31 -24.82 3.96
CA ASP A 317 -11.93 -24.77 4.47
C ASP A 317 -11.72 -23.54 5.39
N ILE A 318 -12.23 -22.35 5.02
CA ILE A 318 -12.10 -21.14 5.85
C ILE A 318 -12.84 -21.31 7.20
N LYS A 319 -14.01 -21.94 7.20
CA LYS A 319 -14.78 -22.20 8.42
C LYS A 319 -14.02 -23.05 9.44
N VAL A 320 -13.13 -23.95 9.00
CA VAL A 320 -12.24 -24.70 9.91
C VAL A 320 -11.36 -23.74 10.74
N GLY A 321 -10.85 -22.69 10.12
CA GLY A 321 -10.08 -21.66 10.82
C GLY A 321 -10.94 -20.81 11.75
N LEU A 322 -12.14 -20.39 11.30
CA LEU A 322 -13.09 -19.62 12.11
C LEU A 322 -13.47 -20.35 13.41
N ALA A 323 -13.64 -21.67 13.34
CA ALA A 323 -14.02 -22.49 14.51
C ALA A 323 -12.94 -22.50 15.61
N ARG A 324 -11.69 -22.13 15.33
CA ARG A 324 -10.62 -22.09 16.35
C ARG A 324 -10.83 -20.99 17.41
N HIS A 325 -11.62 -19.96 17.08
CA HIS A 325 -11.93 -18.84 17.97
C HIS A 325 -13.43 -18.51 18.04
N ASP A 326 -14.30 -19.51 17.78
CA ASP A 326 -15.76 -19.35 17.77
C ASP A 326 -16.24 -18.15 16.91
N GLY A 327 -15.57 -17.92 15.77
CA GLY A 327 -15.82 -16.79 14.89
C GLY A 327 -17.22 -16.82 14.28
N LYS A 328 -17.95 -15.72 14.43
CA LYS A 328 -19.27 -15.55 13.80
C LYS A 328 -19.09 -15.29 12.31
N TYR A 329 -19.91 -15.95 11.49
CA TYR A 329 -19.83 -15.75 10.04
C TYR A 329 -21.19 -15.82 9.34
N VAL A 330 -21.23 -15.23 8.15
CA VAL A 330 -22.30 -15.38 7.15
C VAL A 330 -21.63 -15.78 5.84
N THR A 331 -22.27 -16.64 5.06
CA THR A 331 -21.76 -17.04 3.74
C THR A 331 -22.68 -16.50 2.66
N ILE A 332 -22.15 -15.68 1.77
CA ILE A 332 -22.81 -15.12 0.59
C ILE A 332 -21.87 -15.35 -0.59
N PRO A 333 -22.12 -16.36 -1.43
CA PRO A 333 -21.18 -16.79 -2.47
C PRO A 333 -20.83 -15.70 -3.48
N ASP A 334 -21.81 -14.94 -3.96
CA ASP A 334 -21.54 -13.81 -4.85
C ASP A 334 -20.93 -12.63 -4.09
N ARG A 335 -19.76 -12.16 -4.56
CA ARG A 335 -19.03 -11.10 -3.86
C ARG A 335 -19.70 -9.74 -3.96
N ALA A 336 -20.36 -9.44 -5.08
CA ALA A 336 -21.09 -8.18 -5.21
C ALA A 336 -22.29 -8.14 -4.26
N ASP A 337 -23.02 -9.26 -4.15
CA ASP A 337 -24.13 -9.37 -3.21
C ASP A 337 -23.66 -9.34 -1.76
N ALA A 338 -22.51 -9.95 -1.46
CA ALA A 338 -21.90 -9.89 -0.13
C ALA A 338 -21.53 -8.46 0.25
N ILE A 339 -20.95 -7.68 -0.67
CA ILE A 339 -20.62 -6.26 -0.44
C ILE A 339 -21.89 -5.45 -0.21
N ARG A 340 -22.92 -5.59 -1.04
CA ARG A 340 -24.19 -4.89 -0.87
C ARG A 340 -24.83 -5.23 0.47
N TRP A 341 -24.89 -6.53 0.79
CA TRP A 341 -25.44 -7.01 2.04
C TRP A 341 -24.72 -6.41 3.26
N VAL A 342 -23.40 -6.42 3.31
CA VAL A 342 -22.66 -5.89 4.45
C VAL A 342 -22.83 -4.37 4.59
N MET A 343 -23.00 -3.65 3.49
CA MET A 343 -23.30 -2.21 3.51
C MET A 343 -24.70 -1.94 4.07
N ASP A 344 -25.72 -2.75 3.70
CA ASP A 344 -27.09 -2.64 4.21
C ASP A 344 -27.21 -3.02 5.70
N GLN A 345 -26.31 -3.87 6.21
CA GLN A 345 -26.26 -4.27 7.61
C GLN A 345 -25.35 -3.40 8.49
N ALA A 346 -24.70 -2.39 7.88
CA ALA A 346 -23.78 -1.51 8.58
C ALA A 346 -24.48 -0.69 9.67
N GLN A 347 -23.85 -0.57 10.81
CA GLN A 347 -24.32 0.20 11.96
C GLN A 347 -23.37 1.37 12.24
N GLU A 348 -23.84 2.33 13.03
CA GLU A 348 -23.02 3.46 13.42
C GLU A 348 -21.75 3.00 14.15
N GLY A 349 -20.62 3.50 13.72
CA GLY A 349 -19.32 3.15 14.29
C GLY A 349 -18.71 1.86 13.78
N ASP A 350 -19.33 1.14 12.83
CA ASP A 350 -18.71 -0.05 12.23
C ASP A 350 -17.48 0.30 11.37
N ILE A 351 -16.55 -0.65 11.29
CA ILE A 351 -15.51 -0.70 10.27
C ILE A 351 -15.69 -1.99 9.46
N ILE A 352 -15.82 -1.84 8.15
CA ILE A 352 -15.97 -2.93 7.18
C ILE A 352 -14.69 -3.01 6.36
N ALA A 353 -13.99 -4.15 6.42
CA ALA A 353 -12.79 -4.44 5.67
C ALA A 353 -13.08 -5.46 4.57
N LEU A 354 -13.01 -5.03 3.30
CA LEU A 354 -13.03 -5.90 2.13
C LEU A 354 -11.59 -6.30 1.84
N ILE A 355 -11.22 -7.55 2.08
CA ILE A 355 -9.83 -7.98 1.96
C ILE A 355 -9.63 -9.10 0.95
N GLY A 356 -8.39 -9.22 0.47
CA GLY A 356 -7.95 -10.24 -0.49
C GLY A 356 -7.69 -9.71 -1.89
N LYS A 357 -8.64 -8.97 -2.49
CA LYS A 357 -8.54 -8.47 -3.86
C LYS A 357 -7.72 -7.19 -4.01
N GLY A 358 -7.90 -6.25 -3.08
CA GLY A 358 -7.20 -4.98 -3.14
C GLY A 358 -7.38 -4.25 -4.48
N HIS A 359 -6.30 -4.13 -5.25
CA HIS A 359 -6.29 -3.46 -6.55
C HIS A 359 -6.71 -4.35 -7.74
N GLU A 360 -7.02 -5.63 -7.51
CA GLU A 360 -7.44 -6.55 -8.57
C GLU A 360 -8.86 -6.21 -9.05
N GLU A 361 -9.01 -5.95 -10.35
CA GLU A 361 -10.30 -5.65 -10.99
C GLU A 361 -10.82 -6.85 -11.80
N TYR A 362 -10.64 -8.06 -11.27
CA TYR A 362 -11.15 -9.28 -11.90
C TYR A 362 -11.45 -10.39 -10.88
N GLN A 363 -12.27 -11.34 -11.29
CA GLN A 363 -12.39 -12.66 -10.69
C GLN A 363 -11.95 -13.71 -11.71
N GLU A 364 -11.08 -14.64 -11.29
CA GLU A 364 -10.60 -15.74 -12.12
C GLU A 364 -11.42 -17.00 -11.84
N ILE A 365 -12.21 -17.44 -12.82
CA ILE A 365 -13.09 -18.60 -12.74
C ILE A 365 -12.77 -19.51 -13.93
N LYS A 366 -12.35 -20.76 -13.65
CA LYS A 366 -12.00 -21.77 -14.67
C LYS A 366 -11.04 -21.23 -15.74
N GLY A 367 -9.99 -20.51 -15.29
CA GLY A 367 -8.96 -19.92 -16.14
C GLY A 367 -9.37 -18.67 -16.91
N VAL A 368 -10.60 -18.19 -16.76
CA VAL A 368 -11.09 -16.94 -17.38
C VAL A 368 -11.15 -15.82 -16.36
N LYS A 369 -10.59 -14.67 -16.69
CA LYS A 369 -10.69 -13.45 -15.89
C LYS A 369 -11.94 -12.67 -16.30
N HIS A 370 -12.86 -12.54 -15.37
CA HIS A 370 -14.06 -11.72 -15.51
C HIS A 370 -13.82 -10.38 -14.83
N PHE A 371 -14.19 -9.29 -15.46
CA PHE A 371 -14.08 -7.97 -14.82
C PHE A 371 -14.92 -7.91 -13.54
N PHE A 372 -14.33 -7.43 -12.46
CA PHE A 372 -14.97 -7.23 -11.18
C PHE A 372 -14.21 -6.17 -10.37
N SER A 373 -14.88 -5.11 -9.96
CA SER A 373 -14.31 -4.04 -9.15
C SER A 373 -15.13 -3.86 -7.87
N GLU A 374 -14.51 -4.10 -6.70
CA GLU A 374 -15.16 -3.86 -5.41
C GLU A 374 -15.57 -2.39 -5.24
N GLU A 375 -14.70 -1.47 -5.65
CA GLU A 375 -14.97 -0.03 -5.59
C GLU A 375 -16.20 0.33 -6.42
N GLN A 376 -16.31 -0.21 -7.64
CA GLN A 376 -17.48 0.03 -8.50
C GLN A 376 -18.77 -0.48 -7.84
N VAL A 377 -18.77 -1.68 -7.27
CA VAL A 377 -19.94 -2.26 -6.58
C VAL A 377 -20.37 -1.35 -5.43
N VAL A 378 -19.43 -0.86 -4.62
CA VAL A 378 -19.72 0.07 -3.52
C VAL A 378 -20.34 1.37 -4.03
N LEU A 379 -19.73 2.01 -5.04
CA LEU A 379 -20.22 3.28 -5.60
C LEU A 379 -21.59 3.14 -6.26
N GLU A 380 -21.83 2.06 -7.00
CA GLU A 380 -23.13 1.78 -7.60
C GLU A 380 -24.22 1.55 -6.55
N HIS A 381 -23.91 0.83 -5.46
CA HIS A 381 -24.84 0.60 -4.37
C HIS A 381 -25.22 1.90 -3.66
N LEU A 382 -24.25 2.76 -3.39
CA LEU A 382 -24.49 4.09 -2.81
C LEU A 382 -25.35 4.97 -3.72
N ALA A 383 -25.08 4.95 -5.03
CA ALA A 383 -25.84 5.73 -6.03
C ALA A 383 -27.29 5.24 -6.18
N SER A 384 -27.55 3.94 -5.97
CA SER A 384 -28.90 3.36 -6.04
C SER A 384 -29.76 3.61 -4.80
N GLY A 385 -29.25 4.33 -3.79
CA GLY A 385 -29.98 4.61 -2.55
C GLY A 385 -29.94 3.46 -1.54
N GLY A 386 -29.02 2.52 -1.68
CA GLY A 386 -28.71 1.53 -0.67
C GLY A 386 -28.32 2.21 0.64
N ALA A 387 -29.08 1.96 1.69
CA ALA A 387 -29.02 2.57 3.02
C ALA A 387 -29.78 3.91 3.21
N ALA A 388 -30.67 4.32 2.30
CA ALA A 388 -31.62 5.36 2.62
C ALA A 388 -32.88 4.73 3.26
N GLY A 389 -32.93 4.65 4.59
CA GLY A 389 -34.18 4.56 5.34
C GLY A 389 -34.67 3.20 5.76
N GLN A 390 -34.23 2.75 6.91
CA GLN A 390 -35.18 2.20 7.87
C GLN A 390 -35.09 3.12 9.11
N GLY A 391 -36.05 4.06 9.16
CA GLY A 391 -36.32 4.91 10.32
C GLY A 391 -37.03 4.14 11.42
#